data_ffceca4c711110eb454b97ad9505a7f3
#
_entry.id   ffceca4c711110eb454b97ad9505a7f3
#
_cell.length_a   1.000
_cell.length_b   1.000
_cell.length_c   1.000
_cell.angle_alpha   90.00
_cell.angle_beta   90.00
_cell.angle_gamma   90.00
#
_symmetry.space_group_name_H-M   'P 1'
#
loop_
_entity.id
_entity.type
_entity.pdbx_description
1 polymer ?
#
loop_
_entity_poly.entity_id
_entity_poly.type
_entity_poly.pdbx_seq_one_letter_code
_entity_poly.pdbx_strand_id
1 'polypeptide(L)'
;MSNLPKAILVDIIPPGTTPEDSLARLNELESLLVTYGGFVIVRKIQKKLVPDYRTYIGKGKVNELLEDAEKFQAEHLIINNL
;
A
#
# COMPACT_ATOMS: atom_id res chain seq x y z
N MET A 1 25.48 -7.84 2.04
CA MET A 1 24.09 -7.61 2.48
C MET A 1 23.42 -6.59 1.59
N SER A 2 22.31 -6.97 1.04
CA SER A 2 21.58 -6.05 0.17
C SER A 2 20.75 -5.11 1.04
N ASN A 3 20.89 -3.81 0.82
CA ASN A 3 20.05 -2.80 1.42
C ASN A 3 18.89 -2.52 0.48
N LEU A 4 17.94 -3.47 0.41
CA LEU A 4 16.76 -3.28 -0.40
C LEU A 4 15.89 -2.18 0.23
N PRO A 5 15.37 -1.24 -0.56
CA PRO A 5 14.46 -0.24 -0.05
C PRO A 5 13.23 -0.89 0.59
N LYS A 6 12.92 -0.48 1.79
CA LYS A 6 11.73 -0.95 2.51
C LYS A 6 10.53 -0.11 2.13
N ALA A 7 9.44 -0.75 1.78
CA ALA A 7 8.25 -0.06 1.32
C ALA A 7 7.00 -0.51 2.06
N ILE A 8 6.07 0.42 2.22
CA ILE A 8 4.70 0.13 2.64
C ILE A 8 3.85 0.19 1.38
N LEU A 9 3.11 -0.88 1.12
CA LEU A 9 2.23 -0.98 -0.03
C LEU A 9 0.78 -0.81 0.42
N VAL A 10 0.10 0.17 -0.16
CA VAL A 10 -1.31 0.42 0.08
C VAL A 10 -2.07 0.26 -1.22
N ASP A 11 -3.07 -0.61 -1.24
CA ASP A 11 -3.95 -0.78 -2.39
C ASP A 11 -5.32 -0.20 -2.05
N ILE A 12 -5.73 0.82 -2.78
CA ILE A 12 -7.04 1.44 -2.64
C ILE A 12 -7.98 0.76 -3.62
N ILE A 13 -8.98 0.08 -3.08
CA ILE A 13 -9.87 -0.78 -3.87
C ILE A 13 -11.28 -0.22 -3.91
N PRO A 14 -12.03 -0.44 -5.01
CA PRO A 14 -13.42 -0.05 -5.09
C PRO A 14 -14.28 -0.86 -4.12
N PRO A 15 -15.44 -0.31 -3.69
CA PRO A 15 -16.42 -1.10 -2.96
C PRO A 15 -16.84 -2.32 -3.79
N GLY A 16 -17.05 -3.44 -3.12
CA GLY A 16 -17.46 -4.67 -3.79
C GLY A 16 -16.33 -5.54 -4.30
N THR A 17 -15.08 -5.11 -4.18
CA THR A 17 -13.94 -5.96 -4.49
C THR A 17 -13.91 -7.14 -3.53
N THR A 18 -13.82 -8.35 -4.06
CA THR A 18 -13.79 -9.55 -3.22
C THR A 18 -12.46 -9.67 -2.49
N PRO A 19 -12.43 -10.35 -1.31
CA PRO A 19 -11.16 -10.60 -0.63
C PRO A 19 -10.13 -11.33 -1.49
N GLU A 20 -10.58 -12.27 -2.31
CA GLU A 20 -9.70 -13.01 -3.20
C GLU A 20 -9.06 -12.10 -4.24
N ASP A 21 -9.84 -11.21 -4.84
CA ASP A 21 -9.34 -10.27 -5.83
C ASP A 21 -8.38 -9.26 -5.18
N SER A 22 -8.69 -8.79 -3.99
CA SER A 22 -7.82 -7.87 -3.24
C SER A 22 -6.47 -8.51 -2.97
N LEU A 23 -6.47 -9.77 -2.52
CA LEU A 23 -5.24 -10.48 -2.21
C LEU A 23 -4.42 -10.74 -3.48
N ALA A 24 -5.07 -11.12 -4.56
CA ALA A 24 -4.40 -11.35 -5.84
C ALA A 24 -3.71 -10.08 -6.33
N ARG A 25 -4.37 -8.92 -6.21
CA ARG A 25 -3.79 -7.63 -6.60
C ARG A 25 -2.57 -7.29 -5.74
N LEU A 26 -2.67 -7.46 -4.42
CA LEU A 26 -1.54 -7.19 -3.53
C LEU A 26 -0.35 -8.07 -3.85
N ASN A 27 -0.59 -9.36 -4.10
CA ASN A 27 0.47 -10.30 -4.45
C ASN A 27 1.16 -9.89 -5.76
N GLU A 28 0.38 -9.48 -6.76
CA GLU A 28 0.92 -9.03 -8.04
C GLU A 28 1.75 -7.76 -7.87
N LEU A 29 1.24 -6.78 -7.13
CA LEU A 29 1.95 -5.53 -6.89
C LEU A 29 3.25 -5.77 -6.13
N GLU A 30 3.22 -6.63 -5.13
CA GLU A 30 4.41 -6.98 -4.37
C GLU A 30 5.44 -7.66 -5.26
N SER A 31 5.02 -8.57 -6.12
CA SER A 31 5.90 -9.24 -7.08
C SER A 31 6.60 -8.25 -8.00
N LEU A 32 5.86 -7.24 -8.48
CA LEU A 32 6.44 -6.19 -9.31
C LEU A 32 7.49 -5.39 -8.55
N LEU A 33 7.19 -5.03 -7.30
CA LEU A 33 8.14 -4.29 -6.46
C LEU A 33 9.41 -5.09 -6.18
N VAL A 34 9.26 -6.36 -5.89
CA VAL A 34 10.41 -7.25 -5.66
C VAL A 34 11.27 -7.34 -6.93
N THR A 35 10.64 -7.40 -8.10
CA THR A 35 11.34 -7.40 -9.38
C THR A 35 12.18 -6.15 -9.56
N TYR A 36 11.70 -5.00 -9.10
CA TYR A 36 12.45 -3.75 -9.14
C TYR A 36 13.45 -3.59 -8.00
N GLY A 37 13.57 -4.58 -7.13
CA GLY A 37 14.54 -4.57 -6.04
C GLY A 37 14.02 -3.98 -4.74
N GLY A 38 12.70 -3.84 -4.60
CA GLY A 38 12.10 -3.37 -3.36
C GLY A 38 11.77 -4.50 -2.40
N PHE A 39 11.49 -4.12 -1.16
CA PHE A 39 11.08 -5.05 -0.13
C PHE A 39 9.84 -4.50 0.58
N VAL A 40 8.72 -5.23 0.52
CA VAL A 40 7.46 -4.79 1.13
C VAL A 40 7.40 -5.31 2.55
N ILE A 41 7.40 -4.38 3.52
CA ILE A 41 7.35 -4.72 4.94
C ILE A 41 5.93 -4.64 5.52
N VAL A 42 5.06 -3.86 4.89
CA VAL A 42 3.65 -3.73 5.31
C VAL A 42 2.79 -3.66 4.06
N ARG A 43 1.71 -4.42 4.07
CA ARG A 43 0.68 -4.36 3.03
C ARG A 43 -0.63 -3.95 3.66
N LYS A 44 -1.29 -2.95 3.09
CA LYS A 44 -2.58 -2.47 3.58
C LYS A 44 -3.57 -2.35 2.44
N ILE A 45 -4.85 -2.62 2.75
CA ILE A 45 -5.96 -2.44 1.83
C ILE A 45 -6.86 -1.35 2.40
N GLN A 46 -7.16 -0.37 1.57
CA GLN A 46 -8.10 0.69 1.92
C GLN A 46 -9.28 0.66 0.96
N LYS A 47 -10.48 0.49 1.49
CA LYS A 47 -11.69 0.55 0.68
C LYS A 47 -12.04 2.00 0.38
N LYS A 48 -12.35 2.26 -0.87
CA LYS A 48 -12.79 3.57 -1.31
C LYS A 48 -14.29 3.68 -1.06
N LEU A 49 -14.68 4.37 0.00
CA LEU A 49 -16.07 4.46 0.40
C LEU A 49 -16.84 5.55 -0.36
N VAL A 50 -16.17 6.66 -0.66
CA VAL A 50 -16.76 7.81 -1.33
C VAL A 50 -15.75 8.31 -2.36
N PRO A 51 -16.20 8.72 -3.56
CA PRO A 51 -15.31 9.36 -4.50
C PRO A 51 -14.75 10.65 -3.90
N ASP A 52 -13.46 10.66 -3.65
CA ASP A 52 -12.77 11.86 -3.20
C ASP A 52 -11.75 12.22 -4.26
N TYR A 53 -12.00 13.33 -4.93
CA TYR A 53 -11.13 13.77 -6.02
C TYR A 53 -9.82 14.39 -5.53
N ARG A 54 -9.69 14.61 -4.23
CA ARG A 54 -8.52 15.28 -3.64
C ARG A 54 -7.58 14.30 -2.97
N THR A 55 -8.13 13.45 -2.10
CA THR A 55 -7.36 12.44 -1.39
C THR A 55 -8.15 11.15 -1.36
N TYR A 56 -7.53 10.06 -1.75
CA TYR A 56 -8.15 8.73 -1.65
C TYR A 56 -7.98 8.14 -0.26
N ILE A 57 -7.13 8.76 0.54
CA ILE A 57 -6.84 8.32 1.90
C ILE A 57 -7.13 9.48 2.83
N GLY A 58 -7.97 9.25 3.86
CA GLY A 58 -8.26 10.25 4.87
C GLY A 58 -7.06 10.59 5.73
N LYS A 59 -7.13 11.73 6.41
CA LYS A 59 -6.02 12.21 7.24
C LYS A 59 -5.60 11.22 8.32
N GLY A 60 -6.57 10.54 8.95
CA GLY A 60 -6.26 9.55 9.97
C GLY A 60 -5.44 8.39 9.41
N LYS A 61 -5.77 7.95 8.18
CA LYS A 61 -5.04 6.88 7.53
C LYS A 61 -3.64 7.32 7.12
N VAL A 62 -3.51 8.55 6.63
CA VAL A 62 -2.19 9.10 6.29
C VAL A 62 -1.31 9.13 7.53
N ASN A 63 -1.82 9.60 8.66
CA ASN A 63 -1.06 9.63 9.91
C ASN A 63 -0.66 8.24 10.36
N GLU A 64 -1.56 7.27 10.24
CA GLU A 64 -1.26 5.87 10.56
C GLU A 64 -0.13 5.34 9.69
N LEU A 65 -0.15 5.64 8.40
CA LEU A 65 0.88 5.19 7.47
C LEU A 65 2.22 5.85 7.77
N LEU A 66 2.22 7.13 8.13
CA LEU A 66 3.44 7.83 8.52
C LEU A 66 4.05 7.25 9.80
N GLU A 67 3.21 6.93 10.77
CA GLU A 67 3.66 6.26 12.00
C GLU A 67 4.25 4.89 11.68
N ASP A 68 3.61 4.11 10.81
CA ASP A 68 4.12 2.81 10.39
C ASP A 68 5.46 2.96 9.66
N ALA A 69 5.56 3.95 8.78
CA ALA A 69 6.80 4.19 8.04
C ALA A 69 7.95 4.48 9.00
N GLU A 70 7.71 5.30 10.01
CA GLU A 70 8.72 5.63 11.01
C GLU A 70 9.07 4.40 11.84
N LYS A 71 8.06 3.67 12.31
CA LYS A 71 8.24 2.49 13.15
C LYS A 71 9.03 1.39 12.46
N PHE A 72 8.74 1.13 11.20
CA PHE A 72 9.37 0.08 10.41
C PHE A 72 10.53 0.56 9.56
N GLN A 73 10.87 1.85 9.65
CA GLN A 73 11.94 2.46 8.87
C GLN A 73 11.72 2.29 7.37
N ALA A 74 10.48 2.44 6.92
CA ALA A 74 10.15 2.36 5.51
C ALA A 74 10.65 3.60 4.79
N GLU A 75 11.25 3.40 3.64
CA GLU A 75 11.80 4.47 2.82
C GLU A 75 10.81 4.95 1.77
N HIS A 76 9.84 4.10 1.42
CA HIS A 76 8.87 4.38 0.38
C HIS A 76 7.46 4.05 0.84
N LEU A 77 6.52 4.88 0.42
CA LEU A 77 5.10 4.61 0.55
C LEU A 77 4.53 4.51 -0.87
N ILE A 78 4.03 3.33 -1.23
CA ILE A 78 3.52 3.06 -2.56
C ILE A 78 2.02 2.90 -2.46
N ILE A 79 1.31 3.78 -3.14
CA ILE A 79 -0.15 3.78 -3.14
C ILE A 79 -0.62 3.41 -4.54
N ASN A 80 -1.38 2.33 -4.62
CA ASN A 80 -2.03 1.92 -5.85
C ASN A 80 -3.52 2.24 -5.74
N ASN A 81 -4.05 2.93 -6.74
CA ASN A 81 -5.45 3.32 -6.79
C ASN A 81 -6.05 2.83 -8.10
N LEU A 82 -7.11 2.09 -7.98
CA LEU A 82 -7.80 1.53 -9.12
C LEU A 82 -8.85 2.50 -9.66
#